data_4c6d3862ef43561c056ed06727a60e67
#
_entry.id   4c6d3862ef43561c056ed06727a60e67
#
_cell.length_a   1.000
_cell.length_b   1.000
_cell.length_c   1.000
_cell.angle_alpha   90.00
_cell.angle_beta   90.00
_cell.angle_gamma   90.00
#
_symmetry.space_group_name_H-M   'P 1'
#
loop_
_entity.id
_entity.type
_entity.pdbx_description
1 polymer ?
#
loop_
_entity_poly.entity_id
_entity_poly.type
_entity_poly.pdbx_seq_one_letter_code
_entity_poly.pdbx_strand_id
1 'polypeptide(L)'
;MFQMLRSPFILFLLLMVALAGPAHALDKVRFATNWKAQAAHGGFYQAIADGTYKRYGLDVTLIQGGPQINNRALLPAGRIDFLMTGNLLSSFDNVKNGVPTVVVSGIFQKDPQAVLAHPGQGYESFDALKNAPVAFIAKDAQFSWWQWLKTTHGFRDESLKPYNYNLAPFLANPKSIQQGYSVAEPIYVENQAGFKPVVHLLADHGFSTYSTVIEARAETVSKQPDLVQRFVDASAIGWVTYLYGDRNAAHELMRRDNPEMTAAEMESSVALMKQQGIVDSGDSLTDGIGAMNPARIQDFYAQMVKAGLYKSGEVDLSRVADFRFVNKKVGLELKQKLIGR
;
A
#
# COMPACT_ATOMS: atom_id res chain seq x y z
N MET A 1 -22.99 -72.72 23.37
CA MET A 1 -21.90 -72.06 24.03
C MET A 1 -21.13 -71.28 22.95
N PHE A 2 -21.55 -70.02 22.68
CA PHE A 2 -20.95 -69.14 21.63
C PHE A 2 -20.09 -68.10 22.31
N GLN A 3 -18.77 -68.17 22.10
CA GLN A 3 -17.80 -67.16 22.54
C GLN A 3 -17.82 -65.99 21.54
N MET A 4 -18.25 -64.84 22.02
CA MET A 4 -18.07 -63.57 21.29
C MET A 4 -16.62 -63.09 21.46
N LEU A 5 -15.85 -63.19 20.37
CA LEU A 5 -14.55 -62.52 20.27
C LEU A 5 -14.82 -61.00 20.09
N ARG A 6 -14.56 -60.22 21.15
CA ARG A 6 -14.52 -58.75 21.10
C ARG A 6 -13.17 -58.34 20.52
N SER A 7 -13.15 -57.88 19.27
CA SER A 7 -11.97 -57.44 18.60
C SER A 7 -11.55 -56.04 19.13
N PRO A 8 -10.34 -55.84 19.66
CA PRO A 8 -9.85 -54.55 20.14
C PRO A 8 -9.57 -53.56 19.02
N PHE A 9 -9.63 -53.99 17.75
CA PHE A 9 -9.38 -53.17 16.57
C PHE A 9 -10.44 -52.11 16.31
N ILE A 10 -11.70 -52.34 16.69
CA ILE A 10 -12.81 -51.41 16.45
C ILE A 10 -12.75 -50.22 17.41
N LEU A 11 -12.23 -50.38 18.62
CA LEU A 11 -12.12 -49.34 19.61
C LEU A 11 -10.98 -48.34 19.28
N PHE A 12 -9.92 -48.80 18.59
CA PHE A 12 -8.80 -47.96 18.16
C PHE A 12 -9.15 -47.05 16.97
N LEU A 13 -10.04 -47.54 16.07
CA LEU A 13 -10.49 -46.75 14.91
C LEU A 13 -11.44 -45.63 15.32
N LEU A 14 -12.23 -45.80 16.37
CA LEU A 14 -13.14 -44.76 16.90
C LEU A 14 -12.40 -43.65 17.67
N LEU A 15 -11.23 -43.99 18.26
CA LEU A 15 -10.43 -42.99 18.98
C LEU A 15 -9.63 -42.06 18.06
N MET A 16 -9.32 -42.50 16.83
CA MET A 16 -8.62 -41.67 15.82
C MET A 16 -9.53 -40.65 15.14
N VAL A 17 -10.84 -40.85 15.10
CA VAL A 17 -11.80 -39.91 14.51
C VAL A 17 -12.09 -38.72 15.47
N ALA A 18 -11.89 -38.91 16.79
CA ALA A 18 -12.17 -37.89 17.78
C ALA A 18 -11.09 -36.80 17.90
N LEU A 19 -9.92 -36.93 17.22
CA LEU A 19 -8.83 -35.99 17.23
C LEU A 19 -8.80 -35.03 16.04
N ALA A 20 -9.71 -35.23 15.06
CA ALA A 20 -9.96 -34.24 14.02
C ALA A 20 -10.82 -33.13 14.63
N GLY A 21 -10.21 -32.16 15.29
CA GLY A 21 -10.89 -30.92 15.65
C GLY A 21 -11.58 -30.33 14.41
N PRO A 22 -12.68 -29.59 14.58
CA PRO A 22 -13.38 -28.99 13.44
C PRO A 22 -12.37 -28.16 12.64
N ALA A 23 -12.11 -28.55 11.39
CA ALA A 23 -11.40 -27.73 10.46
C ALA A 23 -12.26 -26.46 10.28
N HIS A 24 -11.93 -25.39 10.99
CA HIS A 24 -12.60 -24.12 10.79
C HIS A 24 -12.41 -23.72 9.34
N ALA A 25 -13.52 -23.54 8.62
CA ALA A 25 -13.47 -23.00 7.26
C ALA A 25 -12.80 -21.62 7.30
N LEU A 26 -11.91 -21.36 6.33
CA LEU A 26 -11.25 -20.07 6.21
C LEU A 26 -12.29 -18.98 5.91
N ASP A 27 -12.16 -17.83 6.55
CA ASP A 27 -12.98 -16.66 6.24
C ASP A 27 -12.59 -16.12 4.85
N LYS A 28 -13.56 -16.03 3.96
CA LYS A 28 -13.35 -15.47 2.63
C LYS A 28 -13.24 -13.95 2.70
N VAL A 29 -12.15 -13.40 2.21
CA VAL A 29 -11.85 -11.97 2.20
C VAL A 29 -11.60 -11.50 0.77
N ARG A 30 -12.33 -10.49 0.33
CA ARG A 30 -12.12 -9.79 -0.94
C ARG A 30 -11.35 -8.50 -0.65
N PHE A 31 -10.12 -8.47 -1.10
CA PHE A 31 -9.22 -7.31 -0.93
C PHE A 31 -8.91 -6.68 -2.28
N ALA A 32 -9.21 -5.41 -2.46
CA ALA A 32 -8.90 -4.70 -3.70
C ALA A 32 -7.72 -3.75 -3.54
N THR A 33 -6.88 -3.67 -4.59
CA THR A 33 -5.83 -2.66 -4.71
C THR A 33 -6.31 -1.50 -5.59
N ASN A 34 -5.63 -0.36 -5.48
CA ASN A 34 -5.94 0.83 -6.30
C ASN A 34 -5.31 0.78 -7.70
N TRP A 35 -4.38 -0.14 -7.95
CA TRP A 35 -3.61 -0.24 -9.17
C TRP A 35 -3.38 -1.67 -9.62
N LYS A 36 -2.82 -1.87 -10.85
CA LYS A 36 -2.33 -3.17 -11.35
C LYS A 36 -1.30 -3.76 -10.39
N ALA A 37 -1.12 -5.09 -10.44
CA ALA A 37 -0.09 -5.79 -9.69
C ALA A 37 1.30 -5.18 -9.94
N GLN A 38 2.01 -4.87 -8.86
CA GLN A 38 3.37 -4.29 -8.87
C GLN A 38 4.06 -4.51 -7.53
N ALA A 39 5.38 -4.31 -7.47
CA ALA A 39 6.16 -4.50 -6.24
C ALA A 39 5.65 -3.69 -5.04
N ALA A 40 5.03 -2.51 -5.28
CA ALA A 40 4.37 -1.72 -4.24
C ALA A 40 3.14 -2.39 -3.61
N HIS A 41 2.71 -3.54 -4.10
CA HIS A 41 1.68 -4.41 -3.50
C HIS A 41 2.26 -5.72 -2.95
N GLY A 42 3.58 -5.86 -2.99
CA GLY A 42 4.29 -7.12 -2.84
C GLY A 42 4.02 -7.85 -1.52
N GLY A 43 3.90 -7.14 -0.40
CA GLY A 43 3.61 -7.79 0.89
C GLY A 43 2.26 -8.50 0.93
N PHE A 44 1.25 -8.00 0.21
CA PHE A 44 -0.06 -8.66 0.12
C PHE A 44 0.02 -9.92 -0.74
N TYR A 45 0.72 -9.85 -1.88
CA TYR A 45 1.00 -11.02 -2.73
C TYR A 45 1.83 -12.05 -1.98
N GLN A 46 2.79 -11.61 -1.17
CA GLN A 46 3.63 -12.49 -0.34
C GLN A 46 2.77 -13.25 0.68
N ALA A 47 1.87 -12.57 1.39
CA ALA A 47 1.00 -13.19 2.37
C ALA A 47 0.04 -14.24 1.75
N ILE A 48 -0.32 -14.07 0.46
CA ILE A 48 -1.04 -15.08 -0.32
C ILE A 48 -0.11 -16.23 -0.68
N ALA A 49 1.06 -15.92 -1.26
CA ALA A 49 1.98 -16.90 -1.84
C ALA A 49 2.59 -17.85 -0.79
N ASP A 50 2.98 -17.33 0.37
CA ASP A 50 3.58 -18.11 1.44
C ASP A 50 2.55 -18.70 2.42
N GLY A 51 1.26 -18.47 2.17
CA GLY A 51 0.16 -18.97 2.98
C GLY A 51 -0.04 -18.25 4.31
N THR A 52 0.56 -17.07 4.50
CA THR A 52 0.40 -16.29 5.74
C THR A 52 -1.08 -16.00 6.02
N TYR A 53 -1.85 -15.51 5.04
CA TYR A 53 -3.29 -15.30 5.24
C TYR A 53 -4.01 -16.57 5.69
N LYS A 54 -3.70 -17.73 5.09
CA LYS A 54 -4.31 -19.01 5.49
C LYS A 54 -3.96 -19.40 6.92
N ARG A 55 -2.71 -19.16 7.38
CA ARG A 55 -2.32 -19.39 8.78
C ARG A 55 -3.08 -18.50 9.75
N TYR A 56 -3.54 -17.33 9.30
CA TYR A 56 -4.42 -16.43 10.06
C TYR A 56 -5.91 -16.73 9.85
N GLY A 57 -6.28 -17.88 9.26
CA GLY A 57 -7.65 -18.29 9.06
C GLY A 57 -8.37 -17.55 7.93
N LEU A 58 -7.65 -16.97 6.97
CA LEU A 58 -8.20 -16.15 5.90
C LEU A 58 -7.95 -16.76 4.52
N ASP A 59 -8.99 -16.76 3.66
CA ASP A 59 -8.89 -17.06 2.23
C ASP A 59 -9.04 -15.74 1.46
N VAL A 60 -7.90 -15.11 1.15
CA VAL A 60 -7.87 -13.77 0.55
C VAL A 60 -7.83 -13.87 -0.97
N THR A 61 -8.82 -13.26 -1.61
CA THR A 61 -8.85 -12.98 -3.05
C THR A 61 -8.45 -11.54 -3.30
N LEU A 62 -7.37 -11.32 -4.04
CA LEU A 62 -6.90 -9.99 -4.41
C LEU A 62 -7.55 -9.56 -5.73
N ILE A 63 -8.14 -8.36 -5.75
CA ILE A 63 -8.81 -7.73 -6.89
C ILE A 63 -7.99 -6.53 -7.32
N GLN A 64 -7.40 -6.58 -8.51
CA GLN A 64 -6.57 -5.49 -9.00
C GLN A 64 -7.39 -4.25 -9.36
N GLY A 65 -6.79 -3.08 -9.14
CA GLY A 65 -7.20 -1.83 -9.73
C GLY A 65 -6.54 -1.57 -11.08
N GLY A 66 -6.52 -0.32 -11.49
CA GLY A 66 -5.90 0.12 -12.74
C GLY A 66 -6.37 1.50 -13.18
N PRO A 67 -5.85 2.05 -14.30
CA PRO A 67 -6.10 3.43 -14.73
C PRO A 67 -7.58 3.78 -14.96
N GLN A 68 -8.40 2.78 -15.32
CA GLN A 68 -9.83 2.94 -15.65
C GLN A 68 -10.74 2.27 -14.60
N ILE A 69 -10.17 1.75 -13.49
CA ILE A 69 -10.88 0.95 -12.51
C ILE A 69 -11.05 1.75 -11.22
N ASN A 70 -12.31 1.98 -10.81
CA ASN A 70 -12.64 2.64 -9.56
C ASN A 70 -13.05 1.64 -8.47
N ASN A 71 -12.08 1.02 -7.80
CA ASN A 71 -12.34 0.12 -6.69
C ASN A 71 -12.84 0.84 -5.43
N ARG A 72 -12.68 2.17 -5.32
CA ARG A 72 -13.11 2.93 -4.13
C ARG A 72 -14.62 2.80 -3.85
N ALA A 73 -15.44 2.77 -4.89
CA ALA A 73 -16.88 2.62 -4.74
C ALA A 73 -17.32 1.23 -4.26
N LEU A 74 -16.48 0.20 -4.44
CA LEU A 74 -16.81 -1.17 -4.08
C LEU A 74 -16.82 -1.42 -2.57
N LEU A 75 -15.97 -0.70 -1.81
CA LEU A 75 -15.87 -0.88 -0.35
C LEU A 75 -17.15 -0.46 0.37
N PRO A 76 -17.65 0.79 0.25
CA PRO A 76 -18.90 1.18 0.91
C PRO A 76 -20.11 0.40 0.39
N ALA A 77 -20.07 -0.07 -0.87
CA ALA A 77 -21.12 -0.93 -1.43
C ALA A 77 -21.10 -2.38 -0.94
N GLY A 78 -20.14 -2.77 -0.08
CA GLY A 78 -20.02 -4.13 0.44
C GLY A 78 -19.60 -5.18 -0.58
N ARG A 79 -19.07 -4.75 -1.73
CA ARG A 79 -18.59 -5.66 -2.78
C ARG A 79 -17.19 -6.20 -2.50
N ILE A 80 -16.42 -5.51 -1.69
CA ILE A 80 -15.12 -5.91 -1.15
C ILE A 80 -15.11 -5.69 0.37
N ASP A 81 -14.19 -6.34 1.06
CA ASP A 81 -14.10 -6.32 2.52
C ASP A 81 -13.02 -5.34 2.99
N PHE A 82 -11.91 -5.25 2.24
CA PHE A 82 -10.84 -4.28 2.43
C PHE A 82 -10.44 -3.64 1.11
N LEU A 83 -9.92 -2.41 1.20
CA LEU A 83 -9.39 -1.65 0.07
C LEU A 83 -8.03 -1.07 0.43
N MET A 84 -7.05 -1.24 -0.44
CA MET A 84 -5.82 -0.46 -0.40
C MET A 84 -6.02 0.84 -1.17
N THR A 85 -5.86 1.98 -0.50
CA THR A 85 -5.88 3.30 -1.13
C THR A 85 -4.48 3.90 -1.21
N GLY A 86 -4.31 4.97 -2.00
CA GLY A 86 -3.01 5.61 -2.20
C GLY A 86 -2.45 6.20 -0.91
N ASN A 87 -3.16 7.19 -0.36
CA ASN A 87 -2.76 7.87 0.87
C ASN A 87 -3.98 8.45 1.62
N LEU A 88 -3.72 9.14 2.73
CA LEU A 88 -4.74 9.66 3.63
C LEU A 88 -5.68 10.71 3.01
N LEU A 89 -5.33 11.37 1.90
CA LEU A 89 -6.25 12.33 1.26
C LEU A 89 -7.55 11.65 0.86
N SER A 90 -7.48 10.41 0.33
CA SER A 90 -8.68 9.64 0.01
C SER A 90 -9.56 9.37 1.22
N SER A 91 -8.93 9.10 2.38
CA SER A 91 -9.63 8.80 3.62
C SER A 91 -10.23 10.08 4.24
N PHE A 92 -9.54 11.21 4.14
CA PHE A 92 -10.10 12.52 4.51
C PHE A 92 -11.34 12.86 3.68
N ASP A 93 -11.29 12.64 2.36
CA ASP A 93 -12.43 12.85 1.46
C ASP A 93 -13.60 11.92 1.82
N ASN A 94 -13.34 10.67 2.18
CA ASN A 94 -14.37 9.74 2.62
C ASN A 94 -15.09 10.27 3.87
N VAL A 95 -14.36 10.71 4.89
CA VAL A 95 -14.93 11.26 6.13
C VAL A 95 -15.70 12.54 5.84
N LYS A 96 -15.14 13.48 5.07
CA LYS A 96 -15.78 14.73 4.64
C LYS A 96 -17.11 14.49 3.95
N ASN A 97 -17.19 13.48 3.09
CA ASN A 97 -18.38 13.14 2.32
C ASN A 97 -19.30 12.11 3.01
N GLY A 98 -19.03 11.75 4.28
CA GLY A 98 -19.86 10.82 5.04
C GLY A 98 -19.79 9.37 4.54
N VAL A 99 -18.77 9.00 3.78
CA VAL A 99 -18.55 7.61 3.34
C VAL A 99 -18.08 6.78 4.55
N PRO A 100 -18.77 5.67 4.90
CA PRO A 100 -18.54 4.95 6.14
C PRO A 100 -17.37 3.96 6.04
N THR A 101 -16.18 4.47 5.74
CA THR A 101 -14.92 3.71 5.75
C THR A 101 -13.96 4.27 6.78
N VAL A 102 -13.02 3.46 7.23
CA VAL A 102 -12.00 3.83 8.22
C VAL A 102 -10.68 3.16 7.89
N VAL A 103 -9.57 3.86 8.05
CA VAL A 103 -8.21 3.32 7.89
C VAL A 103 -7.88 2.43 9.08
N VAL A 104 -7.42 1.22 8.82
CA VAL A 104 -7.04 0.22 9.83
C VAL A 104 -5.55 -0.11 9.83
N SER A 105 -4.79 0.36 8.82
CA SER A 105 -3.32 0.21 8.77
C SER A 105 -2.70 1.18 7.76
N GLY A 106 -1.51 1.71 8.06
CA GLY A 106 -0.71 2.57 7.19
C GLY A 106 0.59 1.88 6.76
N ILE A 107 0.54 1.07 5.72
CA ILE A 107 1.67 0.21 5.32
C ILE A 107 2.91 1.03 4.98
N PHE A 108 2.77 2.05 4.12
CA PHE A 108 3.91 2.88 3.74
C PHE A 108 4.06 4.04 4.71
N GLN A 109 5.22 4.10 5.33
CA GLN A 109 5.61 5.18 6.22
C GLN A 109 6.00 6.46 5.47
N LYS A 110 6.43 6.33 4.23
CA LYS A 110 6.61 7.45 3.29
C LYS A 110 5.77 7.20 2.05
N ASP A 111 5.05 8.22 1.59
CA ASP A 111 4.38 8.18 0.29
C ASP A 111 5.45 8.15 -0.81
N PRO A 112 5.48 7.15 -1.71
CA PRO A 112 6.46 7.07 -2.78
C PRO A 112 6.21 8.06 -3.92
N GLN A 113 5.21 8.94 -3.80
CA GLN A 113 4.92 9.96 -4.80
C GLN A 113 6.14 10.86 -5.00
N ALA A 114 6.57 10.99 -6.23
CA ALA A 114 7.74 11.75 -6.62
C ALA A 114 7.49 12.59 -7.87
N VAL A 115 8.36 13.57 -8.08
CA VAL A 115 8.53 14.28 -9.34
C VAL A 115 9.89 13.92 -9.92
N LEU A 116 9.88 13.46 -11.18
CA LEU A 116 11.07 13.07 -11.94
C LEU A 116 11.48 14.20 -12.89
N ALA A 117 12.77 14.34 -13.13
CA ALA A 117 13.32 15.26 -14.12
C ALA A 117 14.48 14.62 -14.89
N HIS A 118 14.79 15.14 -16.05
CA HIS A 118 15.98 14.79 -16.78
C HIS A 118 17.23 15.35 -16.09
N PRO A 119 18.34 14.60 -16.01
CA PRO A 119 19.59 15.08 -15.44
C PRO A 119 20.21 16.20 -16.30
N GLY A 120 20.92 17.13 -15.64
CA GLY A 120 21.63 18.21 -16.32
C GLY A 120 20.73 19.29 -16.93
N GLN A 121 19.44 19.35 -16.54
CA GLN A 121 18.49 20.37 -17.02
C GLN A 121 18.24 21.50 -16.02
N GLY A 122 18.97 21.51 -14.89
CA GLY A 122 18.81 22.51 -13.84
C GLY A 122 17.70 22.19 -12.84
N TYR A 123 17.26 20.92 -12.79
CA TYR A 123 16.21 20.43 -11.88
C TYR A 123 16.77 19.53 -10.77
N GLU A 124 18.03 19.70 -10.42
CA GLU A 124 18.71 18.94 -9.37
C GLU A 124 18.22 19.30 -7.96
N SER A 125 17.67 20.52 -7.79
CA SER A 125 16.99 20.94 -6.55
C SER A 125 15.48 20.88 -6.70
N PHE A 126 14.78 20.53 -5.62
CA PHE A 126 13.32 20.49 -5.60
C PHE A 126 12.68 21.83 -5.98
N ASP A 127 13.23 22.93 -5.46
CA ASP A 127 12.73 24.28 -5.74
C ASP A 127 12.85 24.69 -7.21
N ALA A 128 13.79 24.11 -7.96
CA ALA A 128 13.95 24.39 -9.38
C ALA A 128 12.84 23.80 -10.24
N LEU A 129 12.18 22.73 -9.78
CA LEU A 129 11.11 22.03 -10.52
C LEU A 129 9.93 22.93 -10.89
N LYS A 130 9.59 23.93 -10.05
CA LYS A 130 8.51 24.89 -10.31
C LYS A 130 8.70 25.73 -11.57
N ASN A 131 9.94 25.81 -12.07
CA ASN A 131 10.31 26.54 -13.29
C ASN A 131 10.20 25.67 -14.56
N ALA A 132 9.86 24.39 -14.43
CA ALA A 132 9.69 23.52 -15.59
C ALA A 132 8.52 24.00 -16.46
N PRO A 133 8.74 24.17 -17.79
CA PRO A 133 7.71 24.65 -18.69
C PRO A 133 6.58 23.64 -18.93
N VAL A 134 6.86 22.36 -18.64
CA VAL A 134 5.91 21.26 -18.81
C VAL A 134 6.01 20.29 -17.62
N ALA A 135 4.86 19.97 -17.03
CA ALA A 135 4.69 19.00 -15.95
C ALA A 135 3.64 17.95 -16.36
N PHE A 136 4.06 16.72 -16.57
CA PHE A 136 3.15 15.60 -16.89
C PHE A 136 2.56 15.04 -15.60
N ILE A 137 1.32 15.39 -15.30
CA ILE A 137 0.63 15.06 -14.04
C ILE A 137 -0.72 14.42 -14.35
N ALA A 138 -1.04 13.30 -13.70
CA ALA A 138 -2.31 12.62 -13.83
C ALA A 138 -3.46 13.48 -13.25
N LYS A 139 -4.66 13.31 -13.80
CA LYS A 139 -5.81 14.15 -13.48
C LYS A 139 -6.20 14.10 -11.99
N ASP A 140 -6.15 12.93 -11.38
CA ASP A 140 -6.44 12.75 -9.95
C ASP A 140 -5.40 13.45 -9.04
N ALA A 141 -4.14 13.41 -9.43
CA ALA A 141 -3.06 14.10 -8.72
C ALA A 141 -3.22 15.63 -8.75
N GLN A 142 -3.82 16.19 -9.80
CA GLN A 142 -4.07 17.63 -9.93
C GLN A 142 -5.03 18.17 -8.85
N PHE A 143 -5.92 17.31 -8.32
CA PHE A 143 -6.86 17.66 -7.25
C PHE A 143 -6.36 17.26 -5.85
N SER A 144 -5.14 16.72 -5.73
CA SER A 144 -4.56 16.26 -4.48
C SER A 144 -3.20 16.92 -4.22
N TRP A 145 -2.11 16.17 -4.26
CA TRP A 145 -0.78 16.68 -3.90
C TRP A 145 -0.26 17.80 -4.82
N TRP A 146 -0.76 17.94 -6.06
CA TRP A 146 -0.42 19.07 -6.91
C TRP A 146 -0.93 20.40 -6.33
N GLN A 147 -2.09 20.44 -5.70
CA GLN A 147 -2.58 21.63 -5.00
C GLN A 147 -1.65 22.01 -3.84
N TRP A 148 -1.14 21.02 -3.12
CA TRP A 148 -0.13 21.27 -2.09
C TRP A 148 1.15 21.83 -2.70
N LEU A 149 1.65 21.31 -3.83
CA LEU A 149 2.81 21.88 -4.53
C LEU A 149 2.57 23.34 -4.95
N LYS A 150 1.39 23.66 -5.44
CA LYS A 150 1.04 25.03 -5.85
C LYS A 150 1.07 25.99 -4.66
N THR A 151 0.38 25.65 -3.60
CA THR A 151 0.19 26.55 -2.46
C THR A 151 1.42 26.63 -1.56
N THR A 152 2.22 25.57 -1.46
CA THR A 152 3.37 25.50 -0.56
C THR A 152 4.69 25.81 -1.28
N HIS A 153 4.83 25.43 -2.55
CA HIS A 153 6.09 25.47 -3.30
C HIS A 153 6.04 26.34 -4.56
N GLY A 154 4.89 26.95 -4.88
CA GLY A 154 4.74 27.92 -5.98
C GLY A 154 4.72 27.31 -7.38
N PHE A 155 4.33 26.03 -7.50
CA PHE A 155 4.05 25.44 -8.81
C PHE A 155 2.82 26.10 -9.47
N ARG A 156 2.67 25.96 -10.80
CA ARG A 156 1.65 26.64 -11.57
C ARG A 156 0.94 25.72 -12.54
N ASP A 157 -0.37 25.93 -12.73
CA ASP A 157 -1.20 25.09 -13.60
C ASP A 157 -0.87 25.26 -15.09
N GLU A 158 -0.26 26.36 -15.50
CA GLU A 158 0.11 26.63 -16.90
C GLU A 158 1.10 25.59 -17.47
N SER A 159 1.90 24.96 -16.60
CA SER A 159 2.83 23.91 -17.00
C SER A 159 2.17 22.54 -17.18
N LEU A 160 0.93 22.34 -16.70
CA LEU A 160 0.29 21.02 -16.67
C LEU A 160 0.03 20.44 -18.06
N LYS A 161 0.40 19.19 -18.23
CA LYS A 161 0.02 18.30 -19.33
C LYS A 161 -0.48 16.98 -18.76
N PRO A 162 -1.45 16.32 -19.44
CA PRO A 162 -1.97 15.05 -18.96
C PRO A 162 -0.88 13.97 -18.91
N TYR A 163 -0.77 13.27 -17.78
CA TYR A 163 -0.05 12.01 -17.69
C TYR A 163 -1.06 10.85 -17.80
N ASN A 164 -0.98 10.10 -18.88
CA ASN A 164 -1.84 8.96 -19.18
C ASN A 164 -1.06 7.63 -19.03
N TYR A 165 -0.17 7.56 -18.04
CA TYR A 165 0.65 6.37 -17.74
C TYR A 165 1.53 5.92 -18.91
N ASN A 166 1.97 6.88 -19.73
CA ASN A 166 2.93 6.70 -20.81
C ASN A 166 4.08 7.70 -20.64
N LEU A 167 5.29 7.20 -20.47
CA LEU A 167 6.48 8.02 -20.25
C LEU A 167 7.03 8.66 -21.54
N ALA A 168 6.62 8.22 -22.73
CA ALA A 168 7.18 8.71 -23.98
C ALA A 168 7.16 10.24 -24.14
N PRO A 169 6.09 10.98 -23.73
CA PRO A 169 6.11 12.44 -23.79
C PRO A 169 7.18 13.09 -22.88
N PHE A 170 7.41 12.52 -21.69
CA PHE A 170 8.46 12.95 -20.79
C PHE A 170 9.83 12.64 -21.38
N LEU A 171 10.05 11.43 -21.85
CA LEU A 171 11.34 11.00 -22.44
C LEU A 171 11.73 11.85 -23.66
N ALA A 172 10.75 12.30 -24.44
CA ALA A 172 10.96 13.14 -25.62
C ALA A 172 11.20 14.64 -25.29
N ASN A 173 10.93 15.08 -24.03
CA ASN A 173 11.05 16.47 -23.64
C ASN A 173 11.98 16.64 -22.44
N PRO A 174 13.29 16.90 -22.63
CA PRO A 174 14.25 17.01 -21.53
C PRO A 174 13.95 18.13 -20.52
N LYS A 175 13.21 19.18 -20.93
CA LYS A 175 12.83 20.29 -20.04
C LYS A 175 11.52 20.06 -19.29
N SER A 176 10.92 18.87 -19.40
CA SER A 176 9.72 18.52 -18.65
C SER A 176 10.04 17.86 -17.33
N ILE A 177 9.05 17.91 -16.43
CA ILE A 177 9.01 17.09 -15.22
C ILE A 177 7.84 16.12 -15.30
N GLN A 178 7.96 15.00 -14.57
CA GLN A 178 7.04 13.87 -14.65
C GLN A 178 6.62 13.39 -13.27
N GLN A 179 5.35 13.20 -13.05
CA GLN A 179 4.84 12.43 -11.91
C GLN A 179 5.35 10.99 -11.96
N GLY A 180 5.65 10.41 -10.80
CA GLY A 180 5.97 9.00 -10.68
C GLY A 180 6.00 8.52 -9.24
N TYR A 181 6.06 7.21 -9.07
CA TYR A 181 6.45 6.59 -7.81
C TYR A 181 7.95 6.36 -7.81
N SER A 182 8.64 6.84 -6.78
CA SER A 182 10.11 6.76 -6.66
C SER A 182 10.65 5.32 -6.74
N VAL A 183 9.80 4.33 -6.53
CA VAL A 183 10.11 2.90 -6.56
C VAL A 183 9.65 2.19 -7.85
N ALA A 184 9.16 2.91 -8.84
CA ALA A 184 8.67 2.35 -10.10
C ALA A 184 9.17 3.13 -11.33
N GLU A 185 8.66 4.34 -11.59
CA GLU A 185 8.97 5.12 -12.79
C GLU A 185 10.47 5.36 -13.03
N PRO A 186 11.35 5.58 -12.02
CA PRO A 186 12.78 5.71 -12.29
C PRO A 186 13.38 4.47 -12.96
N ILE A 187 12.91 3.28 -12.60
CA ILE A 187 13.35 2.01 -13.19
C ILE A 187 12.90 1.93 -14.66
N TYR A 188 11.65 2.34 -14.94
CA TYR A 188 11.12 2.34 -16.31
C TYR A 188 11.83 3.37 -17.19
N VAL A 189 12.17 4.56 -16.66
CA VAL A 189 12.97 5.56 -17.38
C VAL A 189 14.35 5.02 -17.72
N GLU A 190 15.04 4.39 -16.77
CA GLU A 190 16.37 3.81 -16.99
C GLU A 190 16.30 2.68 -18.04
N ASN A 191 15.31 1.79 -17.96
CA ASN A 191 15.14 0.69 -18.91
C ASN A 191 14.78 1.17 -20.33
N GLN A 192 13.94 2.22 -20.45
CA GLN A 192 13.45 2.68 -21.75
C GLN A 192 14.39 3.66 -22.44
N ALA A 193 15.09 4.49 -21.67
CA ALA A 193 15.87 5.61 -22.21
C ALA A 193 17.36 5.60 -21.84
N GLY A 194 17.80 4.66 -20.99
CA GLY A 194 19.23 4.46 -20.67
C GLY A 194 19.82 5.54 -19.75
N PHE A 195 19.00 6.39 -19.12
CA PHE A 195 19.47 7.37 -18.13
C PHE A 195 18.71 7.24 -16.80
N LYS A 196 19.39 7.60 -15.71
CA LYS A 196 18.77 7.72 -14.38
C LYS A 196 18.16 9.12 -14.23
N PRO A 197 16.84 9.22 -14.02
CA PRO A 197 16.22 10.52 -13.77
C PRO A 197 16.65 11.09 -12.42
N VAL A 198 16.61 12.40 -12.29
CA VAL A 198 16.59 13.07 -10.97
C VAL A 198 15.24 12.77 -10.33
N VAL A 199 15.24 12.34 -9.08
CA VAL A 199 14.01 11.92 -8.36
C VAL A 199 13.86 12.79 -7.12
N HIS A 200 12.72 13.48 -7.02
CA HIS A 200 12.35 14.27 -5.84
C HIS A 200 11.15 13.62 -5.16
N LEU A 201 11.40 12.92 -4.05
CA LEU A 201 10.36 12.30 -3.24
C LEU A 201 9.60 13.38 -2.46
N LEU A 202 8.29 13.51 -2.66
CA LEU A 202 7.50 14.57 -2.03
C LEU A 202 7.53 14.47 -0.49
N ALA A 203 7.63 13.26 0.05
CA ALA A 203 7.73 13.01 1.48
C ALA A 203 8.98 13.68 2.11
N ASP A 204 10.08 13.80 1.38
CA ASP A 204 11.30 14.44 1.85
C ASP A 204 11.21 15.98 1.82
N HIS A 205 10.14 16.51 1.21
CA HIS A 205 9.86 17.95 1.09
C HIS A 205 8.62 18.40 1.86
N GLY A 206 8.13 17.56 2.80
CA GLY A 206 7.05 17.90 3.71
C GLY A 206 5.69 17.26 3.40
N PHE A 207 5.55 16.47 2.33
CA PHE A 207 4.32 15.70 2.08
C PHE A 207 4.30 14.43 2.93
N SER A 208 4.12 14.56 4.24
CA SER A 208 4.41 13.53 5.25
C SER A 208 3.25 12.59 5.56
N THR A 209 2.47 12.19 4.55
CA THR A 209 1.34 11.25 4.72
C THR A 209 1.77 9.81 4.92
N TYR A 210 0.90 8.99 5.55
CA TYR A 210 0.91 7.53 5.33
C TYR A 210 0.35 7.22 3.96
N SER A 211 0.85 6.16 3.33
CA SER A 211 0.44 5.71 2.00
C SER A 211 0.25 4.19 1.97
N THR A 212 -0.31 3.67 0.89
CA THR A 212 -0.73 2.25 0.83
C THR A 212 -1.52 1.90 2.09
N VAL A 213 -2.51 2.75 2.40
CA VAL A 213 -3.34 2.55 3.59
C VAL A 213 -4.42 1.51 3.33
N ILE A 214 -4.72 0.70 4.32
CA ILE A 214 -5.79 -0.30 4.28
C ILE A 214 -7.04 0.31 4.90
N GLU A 215 -8.13 0.37 4.13
CA GLU A 215 -9.45 0.79 4.59
C GLU A 215 -10.40 -0.40 4.71
N ALA A 216 -11.26 -0.36 5.72
CA ALA A 216 -12.40 -1.25 5.93
C ALA A 216 -13.69 -0.44 6.08
N ARG A 217 -14.86 -1.08 5.93
CA ARG A 217 -16.12 -0.45 6.31
C ARG A 217 -16.19 -0.28 7.83
N ALA A 218 -16.72 0.85 8.32
CA ALA A 218 -16.95 1.09 9.74
C ALA A 218 -17.82 -0.02 10.36
N GLU A 219 -18.78 -0.57 9.61
CA GLU A 219 -19.60 -1.70 10.03
C GLU A 219 -18.77 -2.97 10.24
N THR A 220 -17.84 -3.30 9.32
CA THR A 220 -16.94 -4.46 9.44
C THR A 220 -16.05 -4.32 10.66
N VAL A 221 -15.48 -3.13 10.88
CA VAL A 221 -14.64 -2.82 12.06
C VAL A 221 -15.41 -2.99 13.38
N SER A 222 -16.69 -2.61 13.39
CA SER A 222 -17.55 -2.75 14.57
C SER A 222 -18.00 -4.19 14.82
N LYS A 223 -18.46 -4.89 13.76
CA LYS A 223 -19.10 -6.21 13.89
C LYS A 223 -18.14 -7.38 13.82
N GLN A 224 -16.98 -7.21 13.16
CA GLN A 224 -15.99 -8.27 12.90
C GLN A 224 -14.57 -7.79 13.22
N PRO A 225 -14.28 -7.25 14.41
CA PRO A 225 -12.96 -6.70 14.74
C PRO A 225 -11.85 -7.77 14.70
N ASP A 226 -12.16 -9.03 15.01
CA ASP A 226 -11.22 -10.13 14.90
C ASP A 226 -10.78 -10.39 13.45
N LEU A 227 -11.71 -10.40 12.49
CA LEU A 227 -11.40 -10.51 11.07
C LEU A 227 -10.46 -9.40 10.61
N VAL A 228 -10.74 -8.15 11.03
CA VAL A 228 -9.90 -6.98 10.70
C VAL A 228 -8.51 -7.15 11.29
N GLN A 229 -8.40 -7.56 12.56
CA GLN A 229 -7.11 -7.77 13.23
C GLN A 229 -6.27 -8.83 12.50
N ARG A 230 -6.85 -10.00 12.22
CA ARG A 230 -6.15 -11.09 11.52
C ARG A 230 -5.67 -10.66 10.14
N PHE A 231 -6.47 -9.87 9.41
CA PHE A 231 -6.08 -9.34 8.09
C PHE A 231 -4.92 -8.35 8.19
N VAL A 232 -4.97 -7.41 9.14
CA VAL A 232 -3.90 -6.42 9.37
C VAL A 232 -2.59 -7.12 9.78
N ASP A 233 -2.65 -8.04 10.76
CA ASP A 233 -1.48 -8.76 11.24
C ASP A 233 -0.83 -9.62 10.14
N ALA A 234 -1.65 -10.37 9.39
CA ALA A 234 -1.16 -11.18 8.28
C ALA A 234 -0.55 -10.32 7.16
N SER A 235 -1.13 -9.16 6.89
CA SER A 235 -0.57 -8.20 5.92
C SER A 235 0.78 -7.67 6.39
N ALA A 236 0.92 -7.31 7.67
CA ALA A 236 2.19 -6.86 8.24
C ALA A 236 3.29 -7.93 8.13
N ILE A 237 2.97 -9.21 8.47
CA ILE A 237 3.89 -10.35 8.29
C ILE A 237 4.26 -10.52 6.80
N GLY A 238 3.29 -10.44 5.90
CA GLY A 238 3.53 -10.52 4.45
C GLY A 238 4.51 -9.45 3.97
N TRP A 239 4.39 -8.23 4.46
CA TRP A 239 5.34 -7.15 4.13
C TRP A 239 6.73 -7.40 4.72
N VAL A 240 6.84 -7.93 5.95
CA VAL A 240 8.14 -8.32 6.52
C VAL A 240 8.81 -9.40 5.67
N THR A 241 8.08 -10.46 5.32
CA THR A 241 8.62 -11.56 4.51
C THR A 241 8.93 -11.13 3.08
N TYR A 242 8.15 -10.22 2.50
CA TYR A 242 8.42 -9.65 1.18
C TYR A 242 9.72 -8.83 1.15
N LEU A 243 9.95 -8.00 2.16
CA LEU A 243 11.14 -7.14 2.20
C LEU A 243 12.41 -7.91 2.55
N TYR A 244 12.33 -8.90 3.43
CA TYR A 244 13.51 -9.52 4.05
C TYR A 244 13.66 -11.03 3.82
N GLY A 245 12.61 -11.69 3.32
CA GLY A 245 12.60 -13.13 3.02
C GLY A 245 12.70 -13.46 1.54
N ASP A 246 12.39 -14.71 1.19
CA ASP A 246 12.22 -15.16 -0.19
C ASP A 246 10.86 -14.68 -0.72
N ARG A 247 10.89 -13.99 -1.87
CA ARG A 247 9.73 -13.37 -2.52
C ARG A 247 9.44 -13.93 -3.91
N ASN A 248 10.15 -14.96 -4.34
CA ASN A 248 10.00 -15.50 -5.70
C ASN A 248 8.55 -15.91 -6.01
N ALA A 249 7.88 -16.61 -5.09
CA ALA A 249 6.49 -17.02 -5.28
C ALA A 249 5.52 -15.82 -5.37
N ALA A 250 5.77 -14.74 -4.63
CA ALA A 250 5.00 -13.51 -4.75
C ALA A 250 5.22 -12.82 -6.11
N HIS A 251 6.45 -12.78 -6.58
CA HIS A 251 6.79 -12.24 -7.91
C HIS A 251 6.10 -13.03 -9.02
N GLU A 252 6.06 -14.36 -8.94
CA GLU A 252 5.34 -15.19 -9.91
C GLU A 252 3.83 -14.90 -9.91
N LEU A 253 3.21 -14.72 -8.75
CA LEU A 253 1.81 -14.32 -8.66
C LEU A 253 1.57 -12.94 -9.28
N MET A 254 2.43 -11.96 -8.99
CA MET A 254 2.32 -10.61 -9.57
C MET A 254 2.50 -10.63 -11.10
N ARG A 255 3.44 -11.41 -11.63
CA ARG A 255 3.65 -11.56 -13.09
C ARG A 255 2.47 -12.24 -13.78
N ARG A 256 1.84 -13.21 -13.13
CA ARG A 256 0.60 -13.81 -13.65
C ARG A 256 -0.52 -12.78 -13.79
N ASP A 257 -0.63 -11.90 -12.80
CA ASP A 257 -1.68 -10.87 -12.74
C ASP A 257 -1.34 -9.62 -13.57
N ASN A 258 -0.05 -9.33 -13.75
CA ASN A 258 0.46 -8.25 -14.60
C ASN A 258 1.72 -8.74 -15.37
N PRO A 259 1.54 -9.32 -16.58
CA PRO A 259 2.65 -9.85 -17.38
C PRO A 259 3.67 -8.80 -17.86
N GLU A 260 3.33 -7.50 -17.76
CA GLU A 260 4.25 -6.40 -18.09
C GLU A 260 5.41 -6.26 -17.09
N MET A 261 5.26 -6.82 -15.87
CA MET A 261 6.28 -6.75 -14.83
C MET A 261 7.35 -7.81 -14.99
N THR A 262 8.62 -7.42 -14.89
CA THR A 262 9.75 -8.34 -14.83
C THR A 262 10.21 -8.60 -13.40
N ALA A 263 10.83 -9.75 -13.15
CA ALA A 263 11.41 -10.05 -11.84
C ALA A 263 12.50 -9.04 -11.44
N ALA A 264 13.32 -8.60 -12.39
CA ALA A 264 14.39 -7.63 -12.18
C ALA A 264 13.85 -6.25 -11.74
N GLU A 265 12.76 -5.77 -12.37
CA GLU A 265 12.11 -4.52 -11.99
C GLU A 265 11.52 -4.61 -10.58
N MET A 266 10.89 -5.75 -10.25
CA MET A 266 10.35 -5.96 -8.91
C MET A 266 11.44 -5.99 -7.84
N GLU A 267 12.59 -6.66 -8.09
CA GLU A 267 13.73 -6.63 -7.18
C GLU A 267 14.32 -5.23 -7.01
N SER A 268 14.46 -4.48 -8.11
CA SER A 268 14.91 -3.09 -8.06
C SER A 268 13.95 -2.22 -7.23
N SER A 269 12.64 -2.40 -7.40
CA SER A 269 11.62 -1.72 -6.59
C SER A 269 11.75 -2.04 -5.10
N VAL A 270 11.98 -3.31 -4.74
CA VAL A 270 12.19 -3.71 -3.34
C VAL A 270 13.45 -3.05 -2.76
N ALA A 271 14.54 -3.02 -3.53
CA ALA A 271 15.77 -2.35 -3.11
C ALA A 271 15.54 -0.86 -2.85
N LEU A 272 14.83 -0.16 -3.74
CA LEU A 272 14.47 1.25 -3.58
C LEU A 272 13.53 1.48 -2.38
N MET A 273 12.51 0.62 -2.17
CA MET A 273 11.63 0.70 -0.99
C MET A 273 12.42 0.63 0.32
N LYS A 274 13.42 -0.26 0.39
CA LYS A 274 14.31 -0.38 1.56
C LYS A 274 15.23 0.83 1.70
N GLN A 275 15.89 1.25 0.63
CA GLN A 275 16.83 2.37 0.61
C GLN A 275 16.16 3.69 1.02
N GLN A 276 14.95 3.93 0.54
CA GLN A 276 14.20 5.18 0.80
C GLN A 276 13.38 5.11 2.08
N GLY A 277 13.31 3.96 2.75
CA GLY A 277 12.49 3.76 3.94
C GLY A 277 10.99 3.92 3.66
N ILE A 278 10.51 3.45 2.51
CA ILE A 278 9.09 3.60 2.13
C ILE A 278 8.19 2.85 3.10
N VAL A 279 8.50 1.59 3.38
CA VAL A 279 7.67 0.70 4.22
C VAL A 279 8.21 0.66 5.65
N ASP A 280 9.52 0.41 5.78
CA ASP A 280 10.17 0.11 7.04
C ASP A 280 11.03 1.30 7.49
N SER A 281 10.36 2.28 8.04
CA SER A 281 10.94 3.51 8.62
C SER A 281 9.95 4.11 9.63
N GLY A 282 10.31 5.23 10.26
CA GLY A 282 9.40 5.94 11.17
C GLY A 282 8.79 5.03 12.24
N ASP A 283 7.46 5.11 12.40
CA ASP A 283 6.74 4.37 13.44
C ASP A 283 6.85 2.84 13.29
N SER A 284 7.03 2.34 12.06
CA SER A 284 7.13 0.88 11.82
C SER A 284 8.37 0.23 12.44
N LEU A 285 9.43 1.00 12.71
CA LEU A 285 10.67 0.48 13.30
C LEU A 285 10.46 -0.03 14.73
N THR A 286 9.56 0.58 15.47
CA THR A 286 9.26 0.27 16.88
C THR A 286 7.94 -0.47 17.08
N ASP A 287 6.97 -0.21 16.22
CA ASP A 287 5.60 -0.67 16.41
C ASP A 287 5.13 -1.72 15.37
N GLY A 288 5.97 -2.03 14.38
CA GLY A 288 5.72 -3.00 13.32
C GLY A 288 5.13 -2.36 12.05
N ILE A 289 5.26 -3.08 10.93
CA ILE A 289 4.75 -2.59 9.63
C ILE A 289 3.24 -2.36 9.72
N GLY A 290 2.79 -1.24 9.17
CA GLY A 290 1.39 -0.81 9.24
C GLY A 290 1.09 0.14 10.41
N ALA A 291 2.09 0.45 11.24
CA ALA A 291 1.97 1.38 12.37
C ALA A 291 1.49 2.76 11.95
N MET A 292 0.70 3.40 12.82
CA MET A 292 0.18 4.76 12.60
C MET A 292 0.21 5.56 13.90
N ASN A 293 0.52 6.85 13.79
CA ASN A 293 0.54 7.82 14.88
C ASN A 293 -0.56 8.87 14.68
N PRO A 294 -1.49 9.06 15.64
CA PRO A 294 -2.55 10.06 15.56
C PRO A 294 -2.02 11.48 15.32
N ALA A 295 -0.93 11.86 15.99
CA ALA A 295 -0.35 13.19 15.83
C ALA A 295 0.11 13.44 14.40
N ARG A 296 0.71 12.46 13.75
CA ARG A 296 1.13 12.57 12.34
C ARG A 296 -0.05 12.74 11.38
N ILE A 297 -1.17 12.07 11.62
CA ILE A 297 -2.40 12.26 10.83
C ILE A 297 -2.93 13.68 11.02
N GLN A 298 -2.93 14.19 12.26
CA GLN A 298 -3.34 15.55 12.58
C GLN A 298 -2.44 16.58 11.92
N ASP A 299 -1.12 16.41 11.99
CA ASP A 299 -0.14 17.30 11.37
C ASP A 299 -0.29 17.34 9.85
N PHE A 300 -0.47 16.17 9.21
CA PHE A 300 -0.71 16.10 7.77
C PHE A 300 -2.02 16.80 7.38
N TYR A 301 -3.10 16.59 8.14
CA TYR A 301 -4.35 17.32 7.89
C TYR A 301 -4.16 18.84 8.03
N ALA A 302 -3.46 19.30 9.06
CA ALA A 302 -3.18 20.72 9.25
C ALA A 302 -2.37 21.32 8.08
N GLN A 303 -1.41 20.57 7.53
CA GLN A 303 -0.69 20.96 6.31
C GLN A 303 -1.64 21.09 5.12
N MET A 304 -2.59 20.16 4.94
CA MET A 304 -3.55 20.21 3.84
C MET A 304 -4.58 21.34 4.01
N VAL A 305 -4.94 21.70 5.23
CA VAL A 305 -5.73 22.91 5.52
C VAL A 305 -4.95 24.16 5.14
N LYS A 306 -3.67 24.26 5.53
CA LYS A 306 -2.79 25.38 5.14
C LYS A 306 -2.60 25.45 3.62
N ALA A 307 -2.56 24.33 2.95
CA ALA A 307 -2.50 24.21 1.50
C ALA A 307 -3.84 24.52 0.79
N GLY A 308 -4.91 24.79 1.54
CA GLY A 308 -6.22 25.14 0.96
C GLY A 308 -7.02 23.97 0.38
N LEU A 309 -6.62 22.72 0.65
CA LEU A 309 -7.35 21.53 0.21
C LEU A 309 -8.59 21.27 1.08
N TYR A 310 -8.51 21.62 2.35
CA TYR A 310 -9.60 21.49 3.32
C TYR A 310 -9.75 22.78 4.13
N LYS A 311 -10.95 22.99 4.68
CA LYS A 311 -11.19 24.00 5.72
C LYS A 311 -10.88 23.40 7.09
N SER A 312 -10.50 24.23 8.05
CA SER A 312 -10.31 23.78 9.43
C SER A 312 -11.60 23.17 9.98
N GLY A 313 -11.52 21.96 10.56
CA GLY A 313 -12.66 21.23 11.10
C GLY A 313 -13.60 20.58 10.06
N GLU A 314 -13.26 20.62 8.77
CA GLU A 314 -14.06 20.02 7.71
C GLU A 314 -14.03 18.47 7.74
N VAL A 315 -12.96 17.89 8.28
CA VAL A 315 -12.77 16.44 8.47
C VAL A 315 -12.73 16.13 9.97
N ASP A 316 -13.63 15.25 10.41
CA ASP A 316 -13.58 14.68 11.76
C ASP A 316 -12.47 13.62 11.82
N LEU A 317 -11.29 14.00 12.34
CA LEU A 317 -10.11 13.14 12.39
C LEU A 317 -10.31 11.89 13.25
N SER A 318 -11.24 11.90 14.20
CA SER A 318 -11.55 10.72 15.02
C SER A 318 -12.15 9.57 14.21
N ARG A 319 -12.68 9.87 13.02
CA ARG A 319 -13.30 8.90 12.10
C ARG A 319 -12.37 8.43 10.99
N VAL A 320 -11.19 9.03 10.85
CA VAL A 320 -10.25 8.73 9.74
C VAL A 320 -9.60 7.37 9.93
N ALA A 321 -9.11 7.06 11.13
CA ALA A 321 -8.36 5.84 11.41
C ALA A 321 -8.75 5.21 12.74
N ASP A 322 -8.65 3.88 12.80
CA ASP A 322 -8.83 3.10 14.02
C ASP A 322 -7.51 2.43 14.42
N PHE A 323 -6.88 2.96 15.44
CA PHE A 323 -5.57 2.52 15.91
C PHE A 323 -5.58 1.22 16.72
N ARG A 324 -6.76 0.64 17.02
CA ARG A 324 -6.87 -0.62 17.76
C ARG A 324 -6.20 -1.80 17.07
N PHE A 325 -6.01 -1.73 15.74
CA PHE A 325 -5.51 -2.83 14.90
C PHE A 325 -4.02 -2.77 14.63
N VAL A 326 -3.35 -1.67 14.94
CA VAL A 326 -1.92 -1.43 14.65
C VAL A 326 -1.11 -1.22 15.93
N ASN A 327 0.19 -0.93 15.79
CA ASN A 327 1.11 -0.62 16.89
C ASN A 327 1.29 -1.79 17.89
N LYS A 328 1.21 -3.03 17.39
CA LYS A 328 1.29 -4.27 18.18
C LYS A 328 2.60 -5.02 17.99
N LYS A 329 3.58 -4.39 17.37
CA LYS A 329 4.93 -4.97 17.14
C LYS A 329 4.91 -6.23 16.27
N VAL A 330 3.84 -6.44 15.49
CA VAL A 330 3.69 -7.62 14.64
C VAL A 330 4.83 -7.68 13.63
N GLY A 331 5.50 -8.84 13.57
CA GLY A 331 6.58 -9.13 12.64
C GLY A 331 7.96 -8.60 13.02
N LEU A 332 8.15 -7.83 14.11
CA LEU A 332 9.47 -7.31 14.49
C LEU A 332 10.48 -8.42 14.80
N GLU A 333 10.08 -9.45 15.57
CA GLU A 333 10.94 -10.61 15.83
C GLU A 333 11.28 -11.39 14.55
N LEU A 334 10.29 -11.57 13.66
CA LEU A 334 10.51 -12.22 12.37
C LEU A 334 11.50 -11.42 11.52
N LYS A 335 11.35 -10.09 11.46
CA LYS A 335 12.30 -9.20 10.79
C LYS A 335 13.72 -9.39 11.31
N GLN A 336 13.90 -9.38 12.63
CA GLN A 336 15.23 -9.59 13.24
C GLN A 336 15.84 -10.93 12.83
N LYS A 337 15.05 -12.01 12.83
CA LYS A 337 15.49 -13.35 12.38
C LYS A 337 15.89 -13.38 10.91
N LEU A 338 15.18 -12.63 10.04
CA LEU A 338 15.46 -12.60 8.59
C LEU A 338 16.68 -11.74 8.24
N ILE A 339 16.94 -10.66 8.99
CA ILE A 339 18.10 -9.77 8.79
C ILE A 339 19.38 -10.37 9.38
N GLY A 340 19.27 -11.11 10.45
CA GLY A 340 20.43 -11.73 11.16
C GLY A 340 20.94 -13.04 10.55
N ARG A 341 20.46 -13.43 9.35
CA ARG A 341 20.86 -14.66 8.63
C ARG A 341 22.02 -14.43 7.69
#